data_9979e4102bb9edf1bb6e3ef97593d4d2
#
_entry.id   9979e4102bb9edf1bb6e3ef97593d4d2
#
_cell.length_a   1.000
_cell.length_b   1.000
_cell.length_c   1.000
_cell.angle_alpha   90.00
_cell.angle_beta   90.00
_cell.angle_gamma   90.00
#
_symmetry.space_group_name_H-M   'P 1'
#
loop_
_entity.id
_entity.type
_entity.pdbx_description
1 polymer ?
#
loop_
_entity_poly.entity_id
_entity_poly.type
_entity_poly.pdbx_seq_one_letter_code
_entity_poly.pdbx_strand_id
1 'polypeptide(L)'
;MFFNKIIKSLFSPVIGWIIVFELISAAIGFSTRPGMYPWYIDLKKSSLTPPGYIFSIVWPILYCSLAILGYRLYRKRKSPDTIILIKLYWVQMTLNWLWSYIFFNLHFTDIALLILVIIVSINAYIMLKLIKLNIRDFYIILPYFLWICFASYLNTVIVAIN
;
A
#
# COMPACT_ATOMS: atom_id res chain seq x y z
N MET A 1 13.71 -30.79 -17.78
CA MET A 1 14.23 -30.11 -16.56
C MET A 1 13.83 -28.63 -16.50
N PHE A 2 13.91 -27.85 -17.59
CA PHE A 2 13.53 -26.42 -17.65
C PHE A 2 12.02 -26.18 -17.40
N PHE A 3 11.14 -26.95 -18.02
CA PHE A 3 9.67 -26.84 -17.91
C PHE A 3 9.17 -27.08 -16.49
N ASN A 4 9.72 -28.08 -15.77
CA ASN A 4 9.39 -28.34 -14.37
C ASN A 4 9.84 -27.23 -13.40
N LYS A 5 10.89 -26.50 -13.75
CA LYS A 5 11.37 -25.35 -12.97
C LYS A 5 10.45 -24.14 -13.14
N ILE A 6 9.93 -23.93 -14.35
CA ILE A 6 8.93 -22.88 -14.66
C ILE A 6 7.61 -23.17 -13.96
N ILE A 7 7.10 -24.41 -14.03
CA ILE A 7 5.85 -24.81 -13.36
C ILE A 7 5.97 -24.66 -11.83
N LYS A 8 7.08 -25.10 -11.22
CA LYS A 8 7.33 -24.89 -9.79
C LYS A 8 7.47 -23.42 -9.41
N SER A 9 7.92 -22.57 -10.33
CA SER A 9 7.97 -21.12 -10.16
C SER A 9 6.58 -20.49 -10.21
N LEU A 10 5.72 -20.94 -11.13
CA LEU A 10 4.33 -20.46 -11.26
C LEU A 10 3.44 -20.86 -10.06
N PHE A 11 3.77 -21.96 -9.38
CA PHE A 11 3.10 -22.41 -8.14
C PHE A 11 3.84 -21.94 -6.87
N SER A 12 4.71 -20.95 -6.96
CA SER A 12 5.34 -20.39 -5.77
C SER A 12 4.28 -19.71 -4.89
N PRO A 13 4.23 -20.01 -3.58
CA PRO A 13 3.26 -19.36 -2.68
C PRO A 13 3.30 -17.84 -2.69
N VAL A 14 4.42 -17.22 -3.04
CA VAL A 14 4.53 -15.76 -3.17
C VAL A 14 3.68 -15.23 -4.33
N ILE A 15 3.53 -15.99 -5.43
CA ILE A 15 2.69 -15.60 -6.56
C ILE A 15 1.22 -15.59 -6.13
N GLY A 16 0.79 -16.54 -5.33
CA GLY A 16 -0.55 -16.53 -4.74
C GLY A 16 -0.82 -15.27 -3.91
N TRP A 17 0.16 -14.84 -3.11
CA TRP A 17 0.06 -13.57 -2.37
C TRP A 17 -0.06 -12.37 -3.30
N ILE A 18 0.76 -12.30 -4.35
CA ILE A 18 0.71 -11.22 -5.33
C ILE A 18 -0.67 -11.18 -5.99
N ILE A 19 -1.16 -12.31 -6.49
CA ILE A 19 -2.48 -12.38 -7.15
C ILE A 19 -3.59 -11.89 -6.20
N VAL A 20 -3.61 -12.34 -4.95
CA VAL A 20 -4.62 -11.91 -3.98
C VAL A 20 -4.55 -10.40 -3.73
N PHE A 21 -3.36 -9.84 -3.57
CA PHE A 21 -3.18 -8.39 -3.35
C PHE A 21 -3.60 -7.57 -4.56
N GLU A 22 -3.29 -8.02 -5.77
CA GLU A 22 -3.70 -7.34 -7.00
C GLU A 22 -5.22 -7.41 -7.21
N LEU A 23 -5.85 -8.55 -6.90
CA LEU A 23 -7.31 -8.67 -6.95
C LEU A 23 -8.00 -7.73 -5.95
N ILE A 24 -7.48 -7.63 -4.73
CA ILE A 24 -8.00 -6.67 -3.73
C ILE A 24 -7.81 -5.24 -4.22
N SER A 25 -6.62 -4.90 -4.74
CA SER A 25 -6.32 -3.58 -5.29
C SER A 25 -7.28 -3.22 -6.44
N ALA A 26 -7.48 -4.13 -7.38
CA ALA A 26 -8.38 -3.95 -8.50
C ALA A 26 -9.84 -3.77 -8.04
N ALA A 27 -10.30 -4.56 -7.06
CA ALA A 27 -11.63 -4.45 -6.48
C ALA A 27 -11.85 -3.08 -5.81
N ILE A 28 -10.87 -2.61 -5.03
CA ILE A 28 -10.91 -1.29 -4.40
C ILE A 28 -10.94 -0.19 -5.47
N GLY A 29 -10.04 -0.24 -6.46
CA GLY A 29 -10.00 0.73 -7.55
C GLY A 29 -11.32 0.79 -8.34
N PHE A 30 -11.96 -0.35 -8.55
CA PHE A 30 -13.25 -0.41 -9.20
C PHE A 30 -14.37 0.18 -8.32
N SER A 31 -14.40 -0.16 -7.04
CA SER A 31 -15.44 0.31 -6.09
C SER A 31 -15.35 1.80 -5.78
N THR A 32 -14.18 2.44 -5.96
CA THR A 32 -13.97 3.86 -5.66
C THR A 32 -14.19 4.77 -6.88
N ARG A 33 -14.28 4.23 -8.10
CA ARG A 33 -14.54 5.02 -9.32
C ARG A 33 -15.78 5.90 -9.25
N PRO A 34 -16.95 5.41 -8.79
CA PRO A 34 -18.15 6.24 -8.72
C PRO A 34 -18.00 7.46 -7.80
N GLY A 35 -17.32 7.32 -6.67
CA GLY A 35 -17.08 8.42 -5.74
C GLY A 35 -16.03 9.43 -6.24
N MET A 36 -15.20 9.02 -7.19
CA MET A 36 -14.17 9.89 -7.76
C MET A 36 -14.76 10.95 -8.71
N TYR A 37 -15.81 10.63 -9.45
CA TYR A 37 -16.40 11.51 -10.48
C TYR A 37 -17.75 12.06 -10.04
N PRO A 38 -18.03 13.39 -10.20
CA PRO A 38 -17.10 14.46 -10.64
C PRO A 38 -16.19 14.99 -9.51
N TRP A 39 -16.52 14.69 -8.25
CA TRP A 39 -16.00 15.31 -7.04
C TRP A 39 -14.48 15.52 -7.04
N TYR A 40 -13.68 14.45 -7.25
CA TYR A 40 -12.22 14.56 -7.19
C TYR A 40 -11.63 15.43 -8.31
N ILE A 41 -12.34 15.53 -9.47
CA ILE A 41 -11.88 16.37 -10.57
C ILE A 41 -11.99 17.84 -10.20
N ASP A 42 -13.07 18.23 -9.52
CA ASP A 42 -13.40 19.61 -9.17
C ASP A 42 -12.58 20.13 -7.99
N LEU A 43 -11.96 19.25 -7.20
CA LEU A 43 -11.08 19.67 -6.10
C LEU A 43 -9.90 20.49 -6.60
N LYS A 44 -9.56 21.53 -5.84
CA LYS A 44 -8.26 22.21 -5.95
C LYS A 44 -7.18 21.24 -5.49
N LYS A 45 -6.10 21.14 -6.24
CA LYS A 45 -5.03 20.16 -6.00
C LYS A 45 -3.66 20.83 -6.06
N SER A 46 -2.67 20.17 -5.44
CA SER A 46 -1.26 20.58 -5.59
C SER A 46 -0.83 20.57 -7.06
N SER A 47 0.01 21.48 -7.45
CA SER A 47 0.71 21.48 -8.75
C SER A 47 1.57 20.23 -8.95
N LEU A 48 1.93 19.53 -7.87
CA LEU A 48 2.67 18.27 -7.91
C LEU A 48 1.77 17.05 -8.06
N THR A 49 0.43 17.21 -8.12
CA THR A 49 -0.48 16.08 -8.29
C THR A 49 -0.26 15.39 -9.63
N PRO A 50 0.15 14.11 -9.65
CA PRO A 50 0.39 13.42 -10.91
C PRO A 50 -0.92 13.20 -11.69
N PRO A 51 -0.83 13.02 -13.01
CA PRO A 51 -1.96 12.54 -13.81
C PRO A 51 -2.49 11.19 -13.29
N GLY A 52 -3.81 10.97 -13.41
CA GLY A 52 -4.48 9.78 -12.86
C GLY A 52 -3.89 8.43 -13.28
N TYR A 53 -3.36 8.33 -14.51
CA TYR A 53 -2.75 7.10 -15.00
C TYR A 53 -1.48 6.69 -14.20
N ILE A 54 -0.77 7.65 -13.60
CA ILE A 54 0.40 7.36 -12.75
C ILE A 54 -0.02 6.52 -11.54
N PHE A 55 -1.14 6.85 -10.92
CA PHE A 55 -1.67 6.05 -9.80
C PHE A 55 -2.00 4.62 -10.24
N SER A 56 -2.58 4.46 -11.44
CA SER A 56 -2.91 3.14 -12.00
C SER A 56 -1.69 2.27 -12.30
N ILE A 57 -0.52 2.86 -12.51
CA ILE A 57 0.76 2.15 -12.72
C ILE A 57 1.45 1.87 -11.39
N VAL A 58 1.53 2.87 -10.52
CA VAL A 58 2.32 2.79 -9.29
C VAL A 58 1.70 1.83 -8.27
N TRP A 59 0.38 1.88 -8.06
CA TRP A 59 -0.27 1.04 -7.06
C TRP A 59 -0.07 -0.47 -7.27
N PRO A 60 -0.23 -1.05 -8.47
CA PRO A 60 0.09 -2.46 -8.70
C PRO A 60 1.54 -2.81 -8.34
N ILE A 61 2.50 -1.98 -8.74
CA ILE A 61 3.92 -2.22 -8.39
C ILE A 61 4.11 -2.25 -6.87
N LEU A 62 3.48 -1.32 -6.16
CA LEU A 62 3.54 -1.24 -4.70
C LEU A 62 2.85 -2.43 -4.03
N TYR A 63 1.68 -2.86 -4.54
CA TYR A 63 0.99 -4.05 -4.01
C TYR A 63 1.78 -5.33 -4.25
N CYS A 64 2.48 -5.47 -5.38
CA CYS A 64 3.44 -6.56 -5.57
C CYS A 64 4.53 -6.56 -4.49
N SER A 65 5.14 -5.41 -4.22
CA SER A 65 6.19 -5.28 -3.20
C SER A 65 5.67 -5.60 -1.79
N LEU A 66 4.47 -5.12 -1.45
CA LEU A 66 3.80 -5.41 -0.18
C LEU A 66 3.45 -6.89 -0.05
N ALA A 67 2.93 -7.53 -1.10
CA ALA A 67 2.64 -8.97 -1.10
C ALA A 67 3.92 -9.80 -0.85
N ILE A 68 5.03 -9.44 -1.49
CA ILE A 68 6.33 -10.08 -1.28
C ILE A 68 6.78 -9.91 0.19
N LEU A 69 6.70 -8.69 0.73
CA LEU A 69 7.05 -8.43 2.13
C LEU A 69 6.17 -9.25 3.08
N GLY A 70 4.84 -9.20 2.89
CA GLY A 70 3.89 -9.95 3.72
C GLY A 70 4.18 -11.45 3.74
N TYR A 71 4.43 -12.05 2.57
CA TYR A 71 4.85 -13.45 2.46
C TYR A 71 6.16 -13.74 3.21
N ARG A 72 7.16 -12.87 3.09
CA ARG A 72 8.46 -13.04 3.76
C ARG A 72 8.32 -12.93 5.28
N LEU A 73 7.54 -12.00 5.79
CA LEU A 73 7.21 -11.89 7.21
C LEU A 73 6.46 -13.13 7.70
N TYR A 74 5.43 -13.56 6.94
CA TYR A 74 4.65 -14.76 7.28
C TYR A 74 5.51 -16.03 7.38
N ARG A 75 6.49 -16.19 6.51
CA ARG A 75 7.45 -17.32 6.60
C ARG A 75 8.27 -17.31 7.87
N LYS A 76 8.54 -16.15 8.44
CA LYS A 76 9.31 -15.95 9.69
C LYS A 76 8.42 -15.83 10.94
N ARG A 77 7.12 -16.12 10.84
CA ARG A 77 6.10 -15.87 11.89
C ARG A 77 6.36 -16.55 13.25
N LYS A 78 7.26 -17.52 13.31
CA LYS A 78 7.65 -18.18 14.57
C LYS A 78 8.64 -17.36 15.41
N SER A 79 9.27 -16.35 14.84
CA SER A 79 10.18 -15.46 15.56
C SER A 79 9.39 -14.41 16.35
N PRO A 80 9.66 -14.22 17.65
CA PRO A 80 8.97 -13.20 18.47
C PRO A 80 9.04 -11.79 17.85
N ASP A 81 10.21 -11.40 17.36
CA ASP A 81 10.40 -10.09 16.72
C ASP A 81 9.53 -9.90 15.47
N THR A 82 9.26 -10.98 14.75
CA THR A 82 8.47 -10.93 13.52
C THR A 82 6.97 -10.91 13.78
N ILE A 83 6.50 -11.46 14.89
CA ILE A 83 5.06 -11.49 15.23
C ILE A 83 4.48 -10.07 15.28
N ILE A 84 5.18 -9.15 15.96
CA ILE A 84 4.75 -7.75 16.06
C ILE A 84 4.71 -7.07 14.69
N LEU A 85 5.73 -7.33 13.86
CA LEU A 85 5.80 -6.78 12.51
C LEU A 85 4.65 -7.28 11.62
N ILE A 86 4.27 -8.56 11.74
CA ILE A 86 3.13 -9.12 11.01
C ILE A 86 1.82 -8.45 11.44
N LYS A 87 1.60 -8.24 12.74
CA LYS A 87 0.41 -7.57 13.23
C LYS A 87 0.32 -6.14 12.69
N LEU A 88 1.40 -5.38 12.82
CA LEU A 88 1.48 -4.01 12.30
C LEU A 88 1.34 -3.96 10.79
N TYR A 89 1.92 -4.91 10.06
CA TYR A 89 1.76 -5.05 8.61
C TYR A 89 0.29 -5.22 8.23
N TRP A 90 -0.48 -6.08 8.90
CA TRP A 90 -1.89 -6.26 8.59
C TRP A 90 -2.73 -5.05 9.00
N VAL A 91 -2.42 -4.40 10.12
CA VAL A 91 -3.09 -3.16 10.52
C VAL A 91 -2.92 -2.08 9.45
N GLN A 92 -1.68 -1.82 9.01
CA GLN A 92 -1.43 -0.81 7.97
C GLN A 92 -2.06 -1.19 6.63
N MET A 93 -2.10 -2.49 6.25
CA MET A 93 -2.77 -2.93 5.02
C MET A 93 -4.28 -2.68 5.07
N THR A 94 -4.92 -3.00 6.19
CA THR A 94 -6.34 -2.72 6.38
C THR A 94 -6.64 -1.22 6.29
N LEU A 95 -5.83 -0.39 6.95
CA LEU A 95 -5.97 1.06 6.88
C LEU A 95 -5.74 1.61 5.47
N ASN A 96 -4.78 1.06 4.73
CA ASN A 96 -4.50 1.43 3.35
C ASN A 96 -5.71 1.14 2.43
N TRP A 97 -6.33 -0.02 2.58
CA TRP A 97 -7.53 -0.37 1.81
C TRP A 97 -8.73 0.50 2.18
N LEU A 98 -8.94 0.80 3.46
CA LEU A 98 -10.00 1.67 3.94
C LEU A 98 -9.81 3.12 3.50
N TRP A 99 -8.56 3.59 3.42
CA TRP A 99 -8.25 4.96 3.02
C TRP A 99 -8.90 5.34 1.69
N SER A 100 -8.77 4.49 0.66
CA SER A 100 -9.34 4.75 -0.66
C SER A 100 -10.85 4.93 -0.60
N TYR A 101 -11.55 4.11 0.17
CA TYR A 101 -12.99 4.21 0.33
C TYR A 101 -13.40 5.48 1.09
N ILE A 102 -12.71 5.80 2.17
CA ILE A 102 -12.98 6.99 3.00
C ILE A 102 -12.72 8.27 2.20
N PHE A 103 -11.64 8.30 1.43
CA PHE A 103 -11.27 9.46 0.62
C PHE A 103 -12.21 9.65 -0.58
N PHE A 104 -12.39 8.63 -1.42
CA PHE A 104 -13.09 8.79 -2.69
C PHE A 104 -14.61 8.59 -2.59
N ASN A 105 -15.12 7.72 -1.72
CA ASN A 105 -16.55 7.44 -1.64
C ASN A 105 -17.25 8.24 -0.55
N LEU A 106 -16.60 8.42 0.62
CA LEU A 106 -17.17 9.18 1.72
C LEU A 106 -16.77 10.66 1.69
N HIS A 107 -15.75 11.02 0.89
CA HIS A 107 -15.22 12.38 0.75
C HIS A 107 -14.70 12.99 2.06
N PHE A 108 -14.35 12.15 3.05
CA PHE A 108 -13.78 12.58 4.33
C PHE A 108 -12.27 12.75 4.20
N THR A 109 -11.84 13.87 3.63
CA THR A 109 -10.43 14.14 3.30
C THR A 109 -9.54 14.30 4.53
N ASP A 110 -10.07 14.84 5.62
CA ASP A 110 -9.40 15.01 6.93
C ASP A 110 -9.21 13.67 7.65
N ILE A 111 -10.26 12.83 7.70
CA ILE A 111 -10.16 11.47 8.26
C ILE A 111 -9.19 10.62 7.43
N ALA A 112 -9.24 10.73 6.11
CA ALA A 112 -8.31 10.06 5.21
C ALA A 112 -6.85 10.52 5.47
N LEU A 113 -6.63 11.80 5.73
CA LEU A 113 -5.31 12.31 6.11
C LEU A 113 -4.82 11.72 7.44
N LEU A 114 -5.68 11.66 8.45
CA LEU A 114 -5.34 11.03 9.74
C LEU A 114 -4.93 9.56 9.55
N ILE A 115 -5.66 8.81 8.71
CA ILE A 115 -5.33 7.42 8.38
C ILE A 115 -3.94 7.33 7.71
N LEU A 116 -3.62 8.22 6.77
CA LEU A 116 -2.30 8.24 6.14
C LEU A 116 -1.18 8.50 7.15
N VAL A 117 -1.37 9.43 8.08
CA VAL A 117 -0.40 9.71 9.15
C VAL A 117 -0.15 8.47 10.01
N ILE A 118 -1.21 7.72 10.35
CA ILE A 118 -1.09 6.47 11.09
C ILE A 118 -0.34 5.42 10.26
N ILE A 119 -0.67 5.27 8.97
CA ILE A 119 0.02 4.32 8.07
C ILE A 119 1.51 4.67 7.96
N VAL A 120 1.85 5.94 7.75
CA VAL A 120 3.25 6.40 7.68
C VAL A 120 4.00 6.07 8.98
N SER A 121 3.38 6.34 10.14
CA SER A 121 3.98 6.07 11.45
C SER A 121 4.24 4.58 11.67
N ILE A 122 3.26 3.72 11.33
CA ILE A 122 3.42 2.26 11.43
C ILE A 122 4.54 1.78 10.50
N ASN A 123 4.57 2.26 9.25
CA ASN A 123 5.59 1.83 8.28
C ASN A 123 6.98 2.34 8.67
N ALA A 124 7.12 3.54 9.21
CA ALA A 124 8.38 4.03 9.76
C ALA A 124 8.90 3.10 10.86
N TYR A 125 8.04 2.67 11.80
CA TYR A 125 8.40 1.71 12.83
C TYR A 125 8.81 0.35 12.24
N ILE A 126 8.04 -0.20 11.29
CA ILE A 126 8.38 -1.45 10.59
C ILE A 126 9.75 -1.34 9.94
N MET A 127 10.03 -0.25 9.23
CA MET A 127 11.30 -0.02 8.55
C MET A 127 12.48 0.04 9.52
N LEU A 128 12.35 0.75 10.66
CA LEU A 128 13.38 0.81 11.69
C LEU A 128 13.72 -0.58 12.26
N LYS A 129 12.73 -1.45 12.39
CA LYS A 129 12.96 -2.85 12.81
C LYS A 129 13.60 -3.68 11.69
N LEU A 130 13.15 -3.50 10.44
CA LEU A 130 13.68 -4.25 9.30
C LEU A 130 15.14 -3.92 8.98
N ILE A 131 15.61 -2.70 9.20
CA ILE A 131 17.03 -2.35 9.07
C ILE A 131 17.90 -3.28 9.92
N LYS A 132 17.46 -3.61 11.14
CA LYS A 132 18.21 -4.46 12.07
C LYS A 132 18.00 -5.96 11.80
N LEU A 133 16.79 -6.35 11.38
CA LEU A 133 16.43 -7.76 11.21
C LEU A 133 16.75 -8.29 9.80
N ASN A 134 16.49 -7.51 8.76
CA ASN A 134 16.74 -7.90 7.38
C ASN A 134 16.69 -6.70 6.43
N ILE A 135 17.82 -6.19 6.08
CA ILE A 135 17.97 -5.01 5.20
C ILE A 135 17.30 -5.19 3.82
N ARG A 136 17.19 -6.42 3.30
CA ARG A 136 16.48 -6.67 2.03
C ARG A 136 14.99 -6.38 2.14
N ASP A 137 14.37 -6.73 3.27
CA ASP A 137 12.95 -6.47 3.53
C ASP A 137 12.69 -4.96 3.70
N PHE A 138 13.65 -4.21 4.23
CA PHE A 138 13.64 -2.74 4.26
C PHE A 138 13.56 -2.14 2.85
N TYR A 139 14.41 -2.58 1.91
CA TYR A 139 14.38 -2.06 0.55
C TYR A 139 13.11 -2.44 -0.22
N ILE A 140 12.46 -3.55 0.13
CA ILE A 140 11.18 -3.95 -0.48
C ILE A 140 10.06 -2.97 -0.11
N ILE A 141 10.00 -2.49 1.15
CA ILE A 141 8.94 -1.57 1.60
C ILE A 141 9.26 -0.10 1.32
N LEU A 142 10.51 0.25 1.08
CA LEU A 142 10.94 1.64 0.90
C LEU A 142 10.16 2.41 -0.19
N PRO A 143 9.95 1.87 -1.41
CA PRO A 143 9.17 2.56 -2.44
C PRO A 143 7.73 2.87 -1.98
N TYR A 144 7.09 1.92 -1.30
CA TYR A 144 5.77 2.13 -0.74
C TYR A 144 5.76 3.23 0.33
N PHE A 145 6.75 3.22 1.24
CA PHE A 145 6.87 4.26 2.26
C PHE A 145 7.00 5.66 1.67
N LEU A 146 7.86 5.82 0.67
CA LEU A 146 8.03 7.11 -0.02
C LEU A 146 6.72 7.54 -0.71
N TRP A 147 6.00 6.60 -1.31
CA TRP A 147 4.73 6.89 -1.97
C TRP A 147 3.63 7.33 -1.00
N ILE A 148 3.50 6.68 0.16
CA ILE A 148 2.50 7.09 1.16
C ILE A 148 2.84 8.43 1.83
N CYS A 149 4.11 8.75 1.99
CA CYS A 149 4.53 10.10 2.41
C CYS A 149 4.11 11.15 1.37
N PHE A 150 4.30 10.87 0.09
CA PHE A 150 3.86 11.74 -0.99
C PHE A 150 2.33 11.85 -1.05
N ALA A 151 1.61 10.74 -0.92
CA ALA A 151 0.15 10.74 -0.85
C ALA A 151 -0.37 11.55 0.35
N SER A 152 0.32 11.47 1.50
CA SER A 152 0.00 12.29 2.68
C SER A 152 0.15 13.79 2.38
N TYR A 153 1.22 14.18 1.70
CA TYR A 153 1.40 15.55 1.25
C TYR A 153 0.26 16.00 0.32
N LEU A 154 -0.10 15.19 -0.69
CA LEU A 154 -1.19 15.53 -1.62
C LEU A 154 -2.53 15.69 -0.88
N ASN A 155 -2.83 14.77 0.06
CA ASN A 155 -4.05 14.85 0.86
C ASN A 155 -4.04 16.07 1.79
N THR A 156 -2.90 16.43 2.38
CA THR A 156 -2.75 17.64 3.22
C THR A 156 -3.08 18.89 2.41
N VAL A 157 -2.58 19.00 1.19
CA VAL A 157 -2.91 20.13 0.31
C VAL A 157 -4.41 20.19 0.02
N ILE A 158 -5.05 19.05 -0.28
CA ILE A 158 -6.50 18.99 -0.53
C ILE A 158 -7.27 19.50 0.70
N VAL A 159 -6.95 19.04 1.90
CA VAL A 159 -7.59 19.49 3.15
C VAL A 159 -7.38 20.99 3.40
N ALA A 160 -6.21 21.51 3.04
CA ALA A 160 -5.87 22.90 3.34
C ALA A 160 -6.52 23.92 2.41
N ILE A 161 -6.88 23.53 1.18
CA ILE A 161 -7.30 24.51 0.14
C ILE A 161 -8.73 24.26 -0.38
N ASN A 162 -9.47 23.27 0.13
CA ASN A 162 -10.88 23.02 -0.17
C ASN A 162 -11.75 23.11 1.08
#